data_41109ea7a2647000642ce0dec50b15c4
#
_entry.id   41109ea7a2647000642ce0dec50b15c4
#
_cell.length_a   1.000
_cell.length_b   1.000
_cell.length_c   1.000
_cell.angle_alpha   90.00
_cell.angle_beta   90.00
_cell.angle_gamma   90.00
#
_symmetry.space_group_name_H-M   'P 1'
#
loop_
_entity.id
_entity.type
_entity.pdbx_description
1 polymer ?
#
loop_
_entity_poly.entity_id
_entity_poly.type
_entity_poly.pdbx_seq_one_letter_code
_entity_poly.pdbx_strand_id
1 'polypeptide(L)'
;MKTNEKLYFAYGSNMNLDQMAYRCPAAEAVCTAKLEGYELFFAGRPGNGVASIRPKQGGTVVGVLWKLTEACEKSLDHYEGFPALYGKETVCVRGSDGAEFRVMAYTMQEPYSRIPAMPSMGYLAGILAGCEQNGIDEKPILRAVLDTDRELSVFEKRQSHGKKDRER
;
A
#
# COMPACT_ATOMS: atom_id res chain seq x y z
N MET A 1 14.72 -20.42 -21.52
CA MET A 1 13.34 -20.04 -21.15
C MET A 1 13.39 -18.62 -20.56
N LYS A 2 12.68 -17.70 -21.17
CA LYS A 2 12.47 -16.38 -20.55
C LYS A 2 11.56 -16.60 -19.35
N THR A 3 12.11 -16.51 -18.14
CA THR A 3 11.31 -16.35 -16.93
C THR A 3 10.45 -15.10 -17.15
N ASN A 4 9.15 -15.25 -17.06
CA ASN A 4 8.21 -14.13 -17.18
C ASN A 4 8.36 -13.24 -15.92
N GLU A 5 9.37 -12.40 -15.94
CA GLU A 5 9.65 -11.47 -14.86
C GLU A 5 8.65 -10.32 -14.93
N LYS A 6 8.02 -10.03 -13.81
CA LYS A 6 7.01 -8.97 -13.67
C LYS A 6 7.51 -7.89 -12.72
N LEU A 7 7.31 -6.64 -13.09
CA LEU A 7 7.61 -5.50 -12.21
C LEU A 7 6.42 -5.20 -11.29
N TYR A 8 6.73 -4.96 -10.03
CA TYR A 8 5.78 -4.70 -8.96
C TYR A 8 6.19 -3.46 -8.17
N PHE A 9 5.24 -2.56 -7.94
CA PHE A 9 5.41 -1.35 -7.14
C PHE A 9 4.88 -1.57 -5.73
N ALA A 10 5.78 -1.60 -4.76
CA ALA A 10 5.48 -1.73 -3.35
C ALA A 10 5.55 -0.36 -2.65
N TYR A 11 4.49 0.05 -2.00
CA TYR A 11 4.39 1.34 -1.31
C TYR A 11 4.10 1.21 0.20
N GLY A 12 3.89 -0.01 0.69
CA GLY A 12 3.59 -0.32 2.08
C GLY A 12 4.59 -1.28 2.70
N SER A 13 4.11 -2.32 3.38
CA SER A 13 4.98 -3.27 4.10
C SER A 13 5.98 -4.00 3.22
N ASN A 14 5.69 -4.17 1.93
CA ASN A 14 6.59 -4.82 0.98
C ASN A 14 7.75 -3.92 0.50
N MET A 15 7.85 -2.68 0.97
CA MET A 15 9.09 -1.91 0.88
C MET A 15 10.18 -2.46 1.80
N ASN A 16 9.79 -3.14 2.88
CA ASN A 16 10.70 -3.70 3.87
C ASN A 16 11.46 -4.88 3.28
N LEU A 17 12.79 -4.75 3.19
CA LEU A 17 13.65 -5.74 2.55
C LEU A 17 13.65 -7.08 3.30
N ASP A 18 13.59 -7.06 4.62
CA ASP A 18 13.57 -8.28 5.44
C ASP A 18 12.25 -9.03 5.29
N GLN A 19 11.13 -8.31 5.26
CA GLN A 19 9.81 -8.91 5.04
C GLN A 19 9.69 -9.52 3.64
N MET A 20 10.20 -8.82 2.62
CA MET A 20 10.21 -9.35 1.25
C MET A 20 11.14 -10.55 1.10
N ALA A 21 12.28 -10.58 1.77
CA ALA A 21 13.17 -11.73 1.78
C ALA A 21 12.49 -12.98 2.36
N TYR A 22 11.60 -12.80 3.32
CA TYR A 22 10.79 -13.89 3.88
C TYR A 22 9.63 -14.30 2.97
N ARG A 23 8.87 -13.32 2.45
CA ARG A 23 7.68 -13.57 1.62
C ARG A 23 8.01 -14.04 0.21
N CYS A 24 9.07 -13.49 -0.35
CA CYS A 24 9.48 -13.69 -1.75
C CYS A 24 11.00 -13.70 -1.87
N PRO A 25 11.67 -14.79 -1.47
CA PRO A 25 13.15 -14.83 -1.49
C PRO A 25 13.78 -14.59 -2.85
N ALA A 26 13.06 -14.89 -3.94
CA ALA A 26 13.54 -14.72 -5.31
C ALA A 26 13.23 -13.32 -5.90
N ALA A 27 12.56 -12.45 -5.16
CA ALA A 27 12.31 -11.09 -5.62
C ALA A 27 13.59 -10.25 -5.56
N GLU A 28 13.77 -9.38 -6.55
CA GLU A 28 14.91 -8.48 -6.63
C GLU A 28 14.45 -7.02 -6.59
N ALA A 29 15.02 -6.22 -5.68
CA ALA A 29 14.78 -4.78 -5.65
C ALA A 29 15.51 -4.13 -6.84
N VAL A 30 14.77 -3.36 -7.64
CA VAL A 30 15.29 -2.69 -8.83
C VAL A 30 15.73 -1.27 -8.49
N CYS A 31 14.81 -0.44 -8.00
CA CYS A 31 15.05 0.95 -7.62
C CYS A 31 13.86 1.48 -6.81
N THR A 32 14.02 2.67 -6.25
CA THR A 32 12.88 3.44 -5.75
C THR A 32 12.15 4.09 -6.93
N ALA A 33 10.85 4.36 -6.76
CA ALA A 33 10.03 4.96 -7.79
C ALA A 33 8.96 5.87 -7.20
N LYS A 34 8.45 6.79 -8.02
CA LYS A 34 7.38 7.72 -7.67
C LYS A 34 6.14 7.47 -8.52
N LEU A 35 5.01 7.39 -7.87
CA LEU A 35 3.68 7.35 -8.49
C LEU A 35 3.01 8.70 -8.27
N GLU A 36 2.90 9.49 -9.33
CA GLU A 36 2.25 10.80 -9.29
C GLU A 36 0.73 10.67 -9.47
N GLY A 37 -0.02 11.59 -8.85
CA GLY A 37 -1.48 11.62 -8.94
C GLY A 37 -2.18 10.65 -8.00
N TYR A 38 -1.51 10.16 -6.99
CA TYR A 38 -2.02 9.24 -5.97
C TYR A 38 -1.63 9.67 -4.56
N GLU A 39 -2.39 9.21 -3.59
CA GLU A 39 -2.04 9.30 -2.17
C GLU A 39 -2.15 7.94 -1.49
N LEU A 40 -1.38 7.75 -0.44
CA LEU A 40 -1.45 6.59 0.42
C LEU A 40 -2.46 6.83 1.54
N PHE A 41 -3.24 5.82 1.89
CA PHE A 41 -4.18 5.84 3.00
C PHE A 41 -4.19 4.48 3.73
N PHE A 42 -4.75 4.47 4.93
CA PHE A 42 -4.91 3.24 5.72
C PHE A 42 -6.40 2.93 5.89
N ALA A 43 -6.77 1.70 5.65
CA ALA A 43 -8.16 1.25 5.71
C ALA A 43 -8.26 -0.24 6.02
N GLY A 44 -9.47 -0.73 6.20
CA GLY A 44 -9.77 -2.14 6.37
C GLY A 44 -10.43 -2.46 7.70
N ARG A 45 -9.75 -3.21 8.55
CA ARG A 45 -10.30 -3.65 9.84
C ARG A 45 -9.92 -2.69 10.96
N PRO A 46 -10.87 -2.34 11.87
CA PRO A 46 -10.58 -1.48 13.01
C PRO A 46 -9.34 -1.93 13.79
N GLY A 47 -8.41 -1.00 14.03
CA GLY A 47 -7.14 -1.26 14.74
C GLY A 47 -6.09 -2.05 13.96
N ASN A 48 -6.43 -2.55 12.79
CA ASN A 48 -5.55 -3.31 11.89
C ASN A 48 -5.64 -2.81 10.45
N GLY A 49 -5.67 -1.50 10.29
CA GLY A 49 -5.65 -0.86 8.97
C GLY A 49 -4.37 -1.18 8.22
N VAL A 50 -4.50 -1.39 6.92
CA VAL A 50 -3.38 -1.64 6.03
C VAL A 50 -3.35 -0.61 4.91
N ALA A 51 -2.17 -0.40 4.33
CA ALA A 51 -1.94 0.63 3.33
C ALA A 51 -2.58 0.29 1.98
N SER A 52 -3.18 1.29 1.36
CA SER A 52 -3.57 1.28 -0.04
C SER A 52 -3.30 2.63 -0.67
N ILE A 53 -3.53 2.75 -1.95
CA ILE A 53 -3.38 3.99 -2.71
C ILE A 53 -4.68 4.31 -3.44
N ARG A 54 -4.91 5.60 -3.65
CA ARG A 54 -6.07 6.11 -4.40
C ARG A 54 -5.69 7.36 -5.19
N PRO A 55 -6.39 7.66 -6.28
CA PRO A 55 -6.14 8.89 -7.02
C PRO A 55 -6.25 10.14 -6.15
N LYS A 56 -5.30 11.03 -6.30
CA LYS A 56 -5.27 12.34 -5.62
C LYS A 56 -4.52 13.35 -6.48
N GLN A 57 -5.21 14.38 -6.95
CA GLN A 57 -4.59 15.45 -7.71
C GLN A 57 -3.47 16.12 -6.90
N GLY A 58 -2.28 16.21 -7.49
CA GLY A 58 -1.09 16.76 -6.85
C GLY A 58 -0.42 15.86 -5.83
N GLY A 59 -0.96 14.63 -5.62
CA GLY A 59 -0.36 13.66 -4.71
C GLY A 59 0.83 12.93 -5.34
N THR A 60 1.67 12.37 -4.48
CA THR A 60 2.79 11.52 -4.89
C THR A 60 2.98 10.41 -3.86
N VAL A 61 3.13 9.18 -4.34
CA VAL A 61 3.48 8.03 -3.52
C VAL A 61 4.85 7.53 -3.92
N VAL A 62 5.75 7.38 -2.97
CA VAL A 62 7.09 6.84 -3.19
C VAL A 62 7.12 5.39 -2.72
N GLY A 63 7.75 4.54 -3.49
CA GLY A 63 7.86 3.12 -3.17
C GLY A 63 9.06 2.46 -3.81
N VAL A 64 9.06 1.14 -3.79
CA VAL A 64 10.14 0.29 -4.31
C VAL A 64 9.63 -0.53 -5.48
N LEU A 65 10.38 -0.56 -6.56
CA LEU A 65 10.16 -1.49 -7.67
C LEU A 65 10.85 -2.82 -7.40
N TRP A 66 10.08 -3.88 -7.50
CA TRP A 66 10.54 -5.24 -7.39
C TRP A 66 10.36 -5.99 -8.71
N LYS A 67 11.35 -6.81 -9.03
CA LYS A 67 11.23 -7.81 -10.08
C LYS A 67 10.76 -9.11 -9.43
N LEU A 68 9.62 -9.62 -9.88
CA LEU A 68 8.99 -10.82 -9.33
C LEU A 68 9.08 -11.98 -10.31
N THR A 69 9.30 -13.18 -9.77
CA THR A 69 9.01 -14.44 -10.47
C THR A 69 7.51 -14.76 -10.35
N GLU A 70 7.02 -15.69 -11.13
CA GLU A 70 5.64 -16.17 -11.02
C GLU A 70 5.35 -16.77 -9.63
N ALA A 71 6.31 -17.51 -9.06
CA ALA A 71 6.18 -18.05 -7.71
C ALA A 71 6.11 -16.95 -6.64
N CYS A 72 6.88 -15.88 -6.79
CA CYS A 72 6.80 -14.68 -5.92
C CYS A 72 5.43 -14.02 -5.99
N GLU A 73 4.89 -13.84 -7.19
CA GLU A 73 3.57 -13.24 -7.36
C GLU A 73 2.47 -14.07 -6.68
N LYS A 74 2.50 -15.39 -6.83
CA LYS A 74 1.56 -16.29 -6.14
C LYS A 74 1.65 -16.18 -4.61
N SER A 75 2.88 -16.12 -4.08
CA SER A 75 3.10 -15.93 -2.64
C SER A 75 2.54 -14.59 -2.14
N LEU A 76 2.78 -13.51 -2.88
CA LEU A 76 2.22 -12.19 -2.56
C LEU A 76 0.70 -12.16 -2.69
N ASP A 77 0.12 -12.77 -3.71
CA ASP A 77 -1.33 -12.90 -3.87
C ASP A 77 -1.97 -13.51 -2.63
N HIS A 78 -1.37 -14.56 -2.10
CA HIS A 78 -1.84 -15.20 -0.88
C HIS A 78 -1.72 -14.26 0.33
N TYR A 79 -0.57 -13.61 0.49
CA TYR A 79 -0.31 -12.68 1.58
C TYR A 79 -1.28 -11.47 1.56
N GLU A 80 -1.55 -10.91 0.37
CA GLU A 80 -2.43 -9.76 0.18
C GLU A 80 -3.92 -10.11 0.20
N GLY A 81 -4.27 -11.39 0.27
CA GLY A 81 -5.67 -11.82 0.20
C GLY A 81 -6.31 -11.50 -1.16
N PHE A 82 -5.52 -11.62 -2.22
CA PHE A 82 -6.01 -11.42 -3.59
C PHE A 82 -6.98 -12.55 -3.99
N PRO A 83 -8.10 -12.25 -4.64
CA PRO A 83 -8.59 -10.94 -5.09
C PRO A 83 -9.56 -10.23 -4.13
N ALA A 84 -9.81 -10.80 -2.95
CA ALA A 84 -10.88 -10.33 -2.05
C ALA A 84 -10.54 -9.02 -1.32
N LEU A 85 -9.38 -8.99 -0.61
CA LEU A 85 -8.95 -7.79 0.12
C LEU A 85 -8.24 -6.80 -0.79
N TYR A 86 -7.27 -7.28 -1.58
CA TYR A 86 -6.57 -6.50 -2.59
C TYR A 86 -6.85 -7.03 -3.99
N GLY A 87 -7.05 -6.10 -4.92
CA GLY A 87 -6.99 -6.36 -6.36
C GLY A 87 -5.65 -5.92 -6.93
N LYS A 88 -5.50 -6.02 -8.24
CA LYS A 88 -4.30 -5.60 -8.97
C LYS A 88 -4.65 -4.50 -9.95
N GLU A 89 -3.83 -3.46 -9.98
CA GLU A 89 -3.90 -2.38 -10.97
C GLU A 89 -2.57 -2.24 -11.69
N THR A 90 -2.63 -1.77 -12.94
CA THR A 90 -1.46 -1.30 -13.65
C THR A 90 -1.32 0.19 -13.43
N VAL A 91 -0.17 0.62 -12.93
CA VAL A 91 0.16 2.02 -12.69
C VAL A 91 1.44 2.41 -13.44
N CYS A 92 1.58 3.70 -13.75
CA CYS A 92 2.78 4.25 -14.36
C CYS A 92 3.61 4.95 -13.31
N VAL A 93 4.81 4.47 -13.07
CA VAL A 93 5.75 5.03 -12.09
C VAL A 93 7.00 5.53 -12.77
N ARG A 94 7.67 6.48 -12.13
CA ARG A 94 8.98 6.98 -12.57
C ARG A 94 10.05 6.50 -11.62
N GLY A 95 11.00 5.73 -12.12
CA GLY A 95 12.15 5.26 -11.36
C GLY A 95 13.12 6.38 -10.98
N SER A 96 14.01 6.10 -10.05
CA SER A 96 15.05 7.03 -9.59
C SER A 96 16.03 7.46 -10.69
N ASP A 97 16.14 6.67 -11.75
CA ASP A 97 16.92 6.98 -12.96
C ASP A 97 16.18 7.86 -13.98
N GLY A 98 14.91 8.22 -13.71
CA GLY A 98 14.04 8.98 -14.58
C GLY A 98 13.26 8.15 -15.60
N ALA A 99 13.49 6.83 -15.70
CA ALA A 99 12.77 5.94 -16.59
C ALA A 99 11.32 5.74 -16.13
N GLU A 100 10.40 5.64 -17.09
CA GLU A 100 8.99 5.34 -16.82
C GLU A 100 8.73 3.84 -16.97
N PHE A 101 7.92 3.29 -16.03
CA PHE A 101 7.55 1.89 -16.01
C PHE A 101 6.04 1.73 -15.84
N ARG A 102 5.46 0.81 -16.61
CA ARG A 102 4.11 0.31 -16.36
C ARG A 102 4.23 -0.95 -15.52
N VAL A 103 3.69 -0.90 -14.32
CA VAL A 103 3.91 -1.93 -13.30
C VAL A 103 2.63 -2.31 -12.59
N MET A 104 2.62 -3.49 -12.00
CA MET A 104 1.53 -3.95 -11.16
C MET A 104 1.64 -3.35 -9.75
N ALA A 105 0.51 -2.96 -9.18
CA ALA A 105 0.37 -2.62 -7.77
C ALA A 105 -0.87 -3.30 -7.19
N TYR A 106 -0.81 -3.70 -5.92
CA TYR A 106 -1.98 -4.14 -5.20
C TYR A 106 -2.76 -2.94 -4.68
N THR A 107 -4.08 -2.95 -4.85
CA THR A 107 -4.96 -1.90 -4.34
C THR A 107 -6.15 -2.54 -3.62
N MET A 108 -6.52 -1.94 -2.48
CA MET A 108 -7.59 -2.47 -1.63
C MET A 108 -8.95 -2.40 -2.33
N GLN A 109 -9.70 -3.47 -2.22
CA GLN A 109 -11.06 -3.59 -2.78
C GLN A 109 -12.12 -3.02 -1.84
N GLU A 110 -13.24 -2.60 -2.40
CA GLU A 110 -14.44 -2.32 -1.62
C GLU A 110 -15.03 -3.62 -1.03
N PRO A 111 -15.64 -3.58 0.16
CA PRO A 111 -15.94 -2.39 0.97
C PRO A 111 -14.77 -1.93 1.86
N TYR A 112 -13.71 -2.70 1.98
CA TYR A 112 -12.59 -2.44 2.91
C TYR A 112 -11.93 -1.09 2.69
N SER A 113 -11.76 -0.67 1.43
CA SER A 113 -11.15 0.61 1.07
C SER A 113 -11.93 1.84 1.54
N ARG A 114 -13.21 1.66 1.90
CA ARG A 114 -14.08 2.73 2.40
C ARG A 114 -14.13 2.82 3.92
N ILE A 115 -13.44 1.94 4.63
CA ILE A 115 -13.45 1.88 6.10
C ILE A 115 -12.10 2.37 6.60
N PRO A 116 -11.97 3.67 6.98
CA PRO A 116 -10.73 4.17 7.56
C PRO A 116 -10.35 3.35 8.79
N ALA A 117 -9.11 2.94 8.87
CA ALA A 117 -8.62 2.15 9.99
C ALA A 117 -7.16 2.47 10.28
N MET A 118 -6.85 2.71 11.54
CA MET A 118 -5.47 2.98 11.97
C MET A 118 -4.62 1.73 11.84
N PRO A 119 -3.39 1.85 11.33
CA PRO A 119 -2.46 0.73 11.29
C PRO A 119 -2.06 0.32 12.71
N SER A 120 -1.79 -0.96 12.92
CA SER A 120 -1.13 -1.41 14.15
C SER A 120 0.29 -0.84 14.24
N MET A 121 0.83 -0.71 15.45
CA MET A 121 2.17 -0.19 15.66
C MET A 121 3.23 -1.06 14.96
N GLY A 122 3.09 -2.38 15.03
CA GLY A 122 4.04 -3.30 14.39
C GLY A 122 4.01 -3.21 12.87
N TYR A 123 2.82 -3.09 12.27
CA TYR A 123 2.66 -2.92 10.83
C TYR A 123 3.29 -1.59 10.36
N LEU A 124 3.00 -0.49 11.05
CA LEU A 124 3.55 0.82 10.74
C LEU A 124 5.09 0.83 10.89
N ALA A 125 5.61 0.24 11.97
CA ALA A 125 7.05 0.14 12.20
C ALA A 125 7.76 -0.60 11.05
N GLY A 126 7.14 -1.65 10.51
CA GLY A 126 7.65 -2.37 9.34
C GLY A 126 7.73 -1.50 8.09
N ILE A 127 6.73 -0.65 7.85
CA ILE A 127 6.74 0.31 6.73
C ILE A 127 7.86 1.35 6.92
N LEU A 128 7.97 1.93 8.10
CA LEU A 128 8.98 2.96 8.41
C LEU A 128 10.40 2.40 8.28
N ALA A 129 10.62 1.15 8.74
CA ALA A 129 11.89 0.46 8.52
C ALA A 129 12.18 0.26 7.03
N GLY A 130 11.19 -0.05 6.23
CA GLY A 130 11.31 -0.14 4.78
C GLY A 130 11.69 1.20 4.13
N CYS A 131 11.15 2.31 4.62
CA CYS A 131 11.55 3.66 4.20
C CYS A 131 13.04 3.89 4.50
N GLU A 132 13.48 3.62 5.72
CA GLU A 132 14.88 3.79 6.12
C GLU A 132 15.83 2.93 5.27
N GLN A 133 15.51 1.65 5.08
CA GLN A 133 16.30 0.71 4.27
C GLN A 133 16.49 1.17 2.82
N ASN A 134 15.51 1.89 2.26
CA ASN A 134 15.50 2.32 0.85
C ASN A 134 15.80 3.81 0.66
N GLY A 135 16.10 4.55 1.73
CA GLY A 135 16.34 5.99 1.64
C GLY A 135 15.10 6.80 1.23
N ILE A 136 13.91 6.34 1.61
CA ILE A 136 12.63 6.98 1.32
C ILE A 136 12.22 7.84 2.51
N ASP A 137 11.77 9.08 2.24
CA ASP A 137 11.24 9.96 3.28
C ASP A 137 9.97 9.36 3.93
N GLU A 138 10.00 9.23 5.25
CA GLU A 138 8.88 8.68 6.02
C GLU A 138 7.73 9.66 6.26
N LYS A 139 7.95 10.97 6.06
CA LYS A 139 6.94 12.01 6.33
C LYS A 139 5.60 11.77 5.62
N PRO A 140 5.56 11.37 4.33
CA PRO A 140 4.30 11.06 3.66
C PRO A 140 3.53 9.91 4.33
N ILE A 141 4.22 8.91 4.86
CA ILE A 141 3.60 7.79 5.61
C ILE A 141 2.98 8.30 6.90
N LEU A 142 3.71 9.10 7.67
CA LEU A 142 3.21 9.67 8.93
C LEU A 142 2.04 10.63 8.69
N ARG A 143 2.07 11.39 7.60
CA ARG A 143 0.95 12.23 7.18
C ARG A 143 -0.29 11.40 6.86
N ALA A 144 -0.14 10.29 6.15
CA ALA A 144 -1.23 9.38 5.84
C ALA A 144 -1.86 8.80 7.12
N VAL A 145 -1.07 8.52 8.16
CA VAL A 145 -1.58 8.11 9.48
C VAL A 145 -2.45 9.19 10.09
N LEU A 146 -2.00 10.45 10.09
CA LEU A 146 -2.76 11.58 10.63
C LEU A 146 -4.05 11.84 9.84
N ASP A 147 -3.99 11.76 8.53
CA ASP A 147 -5.17 11.93 7.66
C ASP A 147 -6.19 10.80 7.89
N THR A 148 -5.72 9.58 8.08
CA THR A 148 -6.58 8.43 8.42
C THR A 148 -7.27 8.63 9.77
N ASP A 149 -6.55 9.13 10.78
CA ASP A 149 -7.13 9.44 12.10
C ASP A 149 -8.28 10.46 11.98
N ARG A 150 -8.10 11.50 11.18
CA ARG A 150 -9.15 12.50 10.91
C ARG A 150 -10.34 11.88 10.18
N GLU A 151 -10.10 11.10 9.13
CA GLU A 151 -11.15 10.42 8.37
C GLU A 151 -11.92 9.44 9.25
N LEU A 152 -11.24 8.70 10.13
CA LEU A 152 -11.84 7.78 11.08
C LEU A 152 -12.78 8.51 12.05
N SER A 153 -12.38 9.66 12.59
CA SER A 153 -13.20 10.48 13.47
C SER A 153 -14.50 10.93 12.79
N VAL A 154 -14.43 11.35 11.53
CA VAL A 154 -15.61 11.73 10.72
C VAL A 154 -16.50 10.51 10.45
N PHE A 155 -15.90 9.38 10.11
CA PHE A 155 -16.61 8.13 9.83
C PHE A 155 -17.38 7.64 11.06
N GLU A 156 -16.78 7.63 12.25
CA GLU A 156 -17.40 7.23 13.50
C GLU A 156 -18.57 8.13 13.89
N LYS A 157 -18.42 9.45 13.72
CA LYS A 157 -19.50 10.43 13.95
C LYS A 157 -20.71 10.15 13.04
N ARG A 158 -20.49 9.87 11.78
CA ARG A 158 -21.57 9.52 10.83
C ARG A 158 -22.28 8.23 11.22
N GLN A 159 -21.55 7.22 11.68
CA GLN A 159 -22.12 5.95 12.15
C GLN A 159 -23.00 6.15 13.39
N SER A 160 -22.59 6.99 14.34
CA SER A 160 -23.35 7.26 15.57
C SER A 160 -24.64 8.06 15.29
N HIS A 161 -24.66 8.99 14.34
CA HIS A 161 -25.86 9.73 13.94
C HIS A 161 -26.84 8.81 13.19
N GLY A 162 -26.39 7.99 12.27
CA GLY A 162 -27.24 7.06 11.54
C GLY A 162 -27.89 5.98 12.40
N LYS A 163 -27.33 5.63 13.57
CA LYS A 163 -27.98 4.74 14.56
C LYS A 163 -29.09 5.45 15.29
N LYS A 164 -28.90 6.70 15.72
CA LYS A 164 -29.94 7.49 16.42
C LYS A 164 -31.18 7.74 15.58
N ASP A 165 -31.03 7.89 14.26
CA ASP A 165 -32.16 8.12 13.35
C ASP A 165 -32.96 6.84 13.04
N ARG A 166 -32.37 5.65 13.23
CA ARG A 166 -33.05 4.36 13.08
C ARG A 166 -33.80 3.87 14.32
N GLU A 167 -33.48 4.43 15.48
CA GLU A 167 -34.12 4.12 16.77
C GLU A 167 -35.28 5.08 17.12
N ARG A 168 -35.61 6.03 16.26
CA ARG A 168 -36.78 6.93 16.33
C ARG A 168 -37.83 6.53 15.32
#